data_7d5ad214957a5600da418f46743d060f
#
_entry.id   7d5ad214957a5600da418f46743d060f
#
_cell.length_a   1.000
_cell.length_b   1.000
_cell.length_c   1.000
_cell.angle_alpha   90.00
_cell.angle_beta   90.00
_cell.angle_gamma   90.00
#
_symmetry.space_group_name_H-M   'P 1'
#
loop_
_entity.id
_entity.type
_entity.pdbx_description
1 polymer ?
#
loop_
_entity_poly.entity_id
_entity_poly.type
_entity_poly.pdbx_seq_one_letter_code
_entity_poly.pdbx_strand_id
1 'polypeptide(L)'
;ITEAQADILLREMLQGFEEKLDKFLQENYITLRDNQYDALISLTYNIGSGWMKESALATLLKNGTYSNNELASAIGIWCHVKSNGVTSIHDGLVARRISEINVFLYGDYSGKATGFYSVRFEQTEKGDRARDIAFYEAGSAYDPAFEATSDDGEIFLGWYTEDGTLLTDLRATQDLTVTARWESDDAWV
;
A
#
# COMPACT_ATOMS: atom_id res chain seq x y z
N ILE A 1 -9.61 25.74 -21.37
CA ILE A 1 -10.72 24.81 -21.64
C ILE A 1 -11.89 25.15 -20.75
N THR A 2 -13.12 24.98 -21.21
CA THR A 2 -14.31 25.14 -20.39
C THR A 2 -14.51 23.93 -19.49
N GLU A 3 -15.31 24.05 -18.43
CA GLU A 3 -15.68 22.93 -17.54
C GLU A 3 -16.29 21.76 -18.34
N ALA A 4 -17.22 22.06 -19.27
CA ALA A 4 -17.80 21.05 -20.14
C ALA A 4 -16.77 20.33 -21.03
N GLN A 5 -15.76 21.02 -21.51
CA GLN A 5 -14.66 20.40 -22.27
C GLN A 5 -13.77 19.53 -21.36
N ALA A 6 -13.53 19.99 -20.12
CA ALA A 6 -12.77 19.20 -19.14
C ALA A 6 -13.50 17.90 -18.78
N ASP A 7 -14.82 17.96 -18.59
CA ASP A 7 -15.67 16.78 -18.32
C ASP A 7 -15.64 15.77 -19.45
N ILE A 8 -15.71 16.22 -20.70
CA ILE A 8 -15.62 15.33 -21.87
C ILE A 8 -14.27 14.62 -21.90
N LEU A 9 -13.17 15.38 -21.76
CA LEU A 9 -11.82 14.80 -21.77
C LEU A 9 -11.61 13.81 -20.60
N LEU A 10 -12.15 14.13 -19.42
CA LEU A 10 -12.08 13.23 -18.27
C LEU A 10 -12.83 11.91 -18.55
N ARG A 11 -14.06 11.99 -19.11
CA ARG A 11 -14.85 10.79 -19.46
C ARG A 11 -14.15 9.92 -20.50
N GLU A 12 -13.61 10.53 -21.55
CA GLU A 12 -12.83 9.79 -22.57
C GLU A 12 -11.60 9.10 -21.99
N MET A 13 -10.90 9.78 -21.06
CA MET A 13 -9.74 9.21 -20.37
C MET A 13 -10.14 8.06 -19.45
N LEU A 14 -11.22 8.21 -18.68
CA LEU A 14 -11.75 7.17 -17.78
C LEU A 14 -12.18 5.95 -18.57
N GLN A 15 -12.88 6.12 -19.71
CA GLN A 15 -13.29 5.01 -20.56
C GLN A 15 -12.10 4.11 -20.94
N GLY A 16 -10.96 4.70 -21.31
CA GLY A 16 -9.76 3.93 -21.65
C GLY A 16 -9.16 3.14 -20.46
N PHE A 17 -9.41 3.59 -19.22
CA PHE A 17 -9.01 2.84 -18.03
C PHE A 17 -10.05 1.75 -17.67
N GLU A 18 -11.34 2.06 -17.82
CA GLU A 18 -12.44 1.11 -17.64
C GLU A 18 -12.27 -0.10 -18.57
N GLU A 19 -12.04 0.12 -19.87
CA GLU A 19 -11.80 -0.95 -20.84
C GLU A 19 -10.63 -1.87 -20.43
N LYS A 20 -9.56 -1.32 -19.88
CA LYS A 20 -8.42 -2.11 -19.40
C LYS A 20 -8.73 -2.89 -18.14
N LEU A 21 -9.45 -2.26 -17.19
CA LEU A 21 -9.87 -2.91 -15.96
C LEU A 21 -10.86 -4.05 -16.27
N ASP A 22 -11.86 -3.79 -17.11
CA ASP A 22 -12.86 -4.79 -17.53
C ASP A 22 -12.20 -6.00 -18.17
N LYS A 23 -11.23 -5.76 -19.05
CA LYS A 23 -10.44 -6.82 -19.67
C LYS A 23 -9.68 -7.64 -18.63
N PHE A 24 -9.00 -6.98 -17.67
CA PHE A 24 -8.27 -7.65 -16.60
C PHE A 24 -9.20 -8.50 -15.74
N LEU A 25 -10.37 -7.97 -15.36
CA LEU A 25 -11.37 -8.68 -14.56
C LEU A 25 -11.91 -9.90 -15.31
N GLN A 26 -12.26 -9.73 -16.58
CA GLN A 26 -12.80 -10.80 -17.42
C GLN A 26 -11.78 -11.92 -17.63
N GLU A 27 -10.54 -11.60 -17.99
CA GLU A 27 -9.47 -12.57 -18.25
C GLU A 27 -9.09 -13.39 -17.00
N ASN A 28 -9.33 -12.83 -15.80
CA ASN A 28 -9.00 -13.49 -14.54
C ASN A 28 -10.23 -13.98 -13.76
N TYR A 29 -11.43 -13.90 -14.34
CA TYR A 29 -12.71 -14.33 -13.72
C TYR A 29 -12.98 -13.64 -12.39
N ILE A 30 -12.62 -12.35 -12.26
CA ILE A 30 -12.79 -11.57 -11.04
C ILE A 30 -14.13 -10.83 -11.11
N THR A 31 -14.93 -10.96 -10.05
CA THR A 31 -16.17 -10.19 -9.87
C THR A 31 -15.99 -9.21 -8.73
N LEU A 32 -16.27 -7.94 -8.96
CA LEU A 32 -16.18 -6.86 -7.99
C LEU A 32 -17.56 -6.28 -7.70
N ARG A 33 -17.70 -5.68 -6.51
CA ARG A 33 -18.79 -4.76 -6.20
C ARG A 33 -18.51 -3.40 -6.83
N ASP A 34 -19.53 -2.58 -7.02
CA ASP A 34 -19.41 -1.25 -7.65
C ASP A 34 -18.35 -0.38 -6.95
N ASN A 35 -18.40 -0.32 -5.62
CA ASN A 35 -17.41 0.43 -4.84
C ASN A 35 -15.97 -0.07 -5.00
N GLN A 36 -15.77 -1.36 -5.19
CA GLN A 36 -14.45 -1.93 -5.44
C GLN A 36 -13.95 -1.55 -6.83
N TYR A 37 -14.84 -1.58 -7.81
CA TYR A 37 -14.55 -1.13 -9.17
C TYR A 37 -14.15 0.35 -9.19
N ASP A 38 -14.94 1.22 -8.54
CA ASP A 38 -14.70 2.66 -8.45
C ASP A 38 -13.34 2.98 -7.81
N ALA A 39 -12.99 2.28 -6.73
CA ALA A 39 -11.70 2.43 -6.06
C ALA A 39 -10.53 2.08 -6.99
N LEU A 40 -10.66 0.98 -7.76
CA LEU A 40 -9.62 0.57 -8.71
C LEU A 40 -9.54 1.51 -9.91
N ILE A 41 -10.63 2.10 -10.36
CA ILE A 41 -10.62 3.15 -11.40
C ILE A 41 -9.91 4.39 -10.89
N SER A 42 -10.19 4.85 -9.64
CA SER A 42 -9.49 5.97 -9.02
C SER A 42 -7.98 5.72 -8.93
N LEU A 43 -7.60 4.53 -8.46
CA LEU A 43 -6.20 4.11 -8.41
C LEU A 43 -5.58 4.12 -9.81
N THR A 44 -6.23 3.48 -10.79
CA THR A 44 -5.74 3.35 -12.17
C THR A 44 -5.59 4.71 -12.85
N TYR A 45 -6.52 5.64 -12.61
CA TYR A 45 -6.41 7.01 -13.07
C TYR A 45 -5.15 7.72 -12.57
N ASN A 46 -4.75 7.46 -11.33
CA ASN A 46 -3.60 8.11 -10.70
C ASN A 46 -2.25 7.47 -11.09
N ILE A 47 -2.17 6.14 -11.14
CA ILE A 47 -0.90 5.42 -11.31
C ILE A 47 -0.76 4.71 -12.67
N GLY A 48 -1.81 4.74 -13.50
CA GLY A 48 -1.88 3.99 -14.75
C GLY A 48 -2.29 2.52 -14.54
N SER A 49 -2.48 1.80 -15.64
CA SER A 49 -2.93 0.40 -15.65
C SER A 49 -1.82 -0.64 -15.46
N GLY A 50 -0.58 -0.20 -15.24
CA GLY A 50 0.59 -1.10 -15.14
C GLY A 50 0.50 -2.10 -14.00
N TRP A 51 -0.20 -1.77 -12.90
CA TRP A 51 -0.38 -2.62 -11.73
C TRP A 51 -1.12 -3.94 -12.05
N MET A 52 -1.95 -3.96 -13.10
CA MET A 52 -2.73 -5.14 -13.50
C MET A 52 -1.87 -6.28 -14.06
N LYS A 53 -0.65 -6.00 -14.51
CA LYS A 53 0.27 -7.01 -15.07
C LYS A 53 0.91 -7.84 -13.96
N GLU A 54 1.72 -7.17 -13.14
CA GLU A 54 2.50 -7.79 -12.07
C GLU A 54 2.51 -6.86 -10.85
N SER A 55 1.70 -7.18 -9.85
CA SER A 55 1.69 -6.48 -8.57
C SER A 55 1.09 -7.36 -7.47
N ALA A 56 1.37 -7.03 -6.21
CA ALA A 56 0.72 -7.66 -5.07
C ALA A 56 -0.81 -7.51 -5.16
N LEU A 57 -1.30 -6.32 -5.53
CA LEU A 57 -2.73 -6.07 -5.70
C LEU A 57 -3.36 -6.99 -6.75
N ALA A 58 -2.76 -7.10 -7.94
CA ALA A 58 -3.25 -8.00 -8.98
C ALA A 58 -3.26 -9.47 -8.51
N THR A 59 -2.25 -9.89 -7.77
CA THR A 59 -2.15 -11.24 -7.21
C THR A 59 -3.27 -11.49 -6.18
N LEU A 60 -3.50 -10.57 -5.25
CA LEU A 60 -4.56 -10.70 -4.24
C LEU A 60 -5.96 -10.78 -4.90
N LEU A 61 -6.22 -9.92 -5.89
CA LEU A 61 -7.50 -9.93 -6.61
C LEU A 61 -7.72 -11.24 -7.37
N LYS A 62 -6.70 -11.80 -8.01
CA LYS A 62 -6.76 -13.09 -8.71
C LYS A 62 -6.99 -14.25 -7.75
N ASN A 63 -6.39 -14.22 -6.56
CA ASN A 63 -6.56 -15.25 -5.55
C ASN A 63 -7.94 -15.19 -4.88
N GLY A 64 -8.56 -14.00 -4.85
CA GLY A 64 -9.90 -13.79 -4.27
C GLY A 64 -9.98 -13.92 -2.75
N THR A 65 -8.85 -14.12 -2.06
CA THR A 65 -8.77 -14.25 -0.60
C THR A 65 -7.64 -13.36 -0.09
N TYR A 66 -7.97 -12.44 0.79
CA TYR A 66 -7.05 -11.50 1.42
C TYR A 66 -7.64 -10.89 2.69
N SER A 67 -6.81 -10.53 3.63
CA SER A 67 -7.19 -9.70 4.78
C SER A 67 -7.29 -8.23 4.37
N ASN A 68 -7.97 -7.40 5.20
CA ASN A 68 -8.05 -5.97 4.98
C ASN A 68 -6.65 -5.32 4.97
N ASN A 69 -5.75 -5.76 5.84
CA ASN A 69 -4.38 -5.23 5.92
C ASN A 69 -3.53 -5.57 4.68
N GLU A 70 -3.65 -6.80 4.16
CA GLU A 70 -2.97 -7.20 2.93
C GLU A 70 -3.43 -6.37 1.74
N LEU A 71 -4.75 -6.21 1.58
CA LEU A 71 -5.31 -5.39 0.52
C LEU A 71 -4.90 -3.92 0.69
N ALA A 72 -5.03 -3.38 1.91
CA ALA A 72 -4.67 -2.00 2.21
C ALA A 72 -3.20 -1.73 1.88
N SER A 73 -2.29 -2.62 2.25
CA SER A 73 -0.87 -2.49 1.92
C SER A 73 -0.62 -2.61 0.42
N ALA A 74 -1.33 -3.51 -0.28
CA ALA A 74 -1.18 -3.68 -1.73
C ALA A 74 -1.66 -2.46 -2.54
N ILE A 75 -2.67 -1.74 -2.06
CA ILE A 75 -3.10 -0.44 -2.62
C ILE A 75 -2.15 0.67 -2.15
N GLY A 76 -1.81 0.68 -0.86
CA GLY A 76 -1.08 1.74 -0.18
C GLY A 76 0.34 1.96 -0.69
N ILE A 77 1.03 0.91 -1.13
CA ILE A 77 2.40 0.99 -1.66
C ILE A 77 2.56 1.98 -2.83
N TRP A 78 1.47 2.33 -3.53
CA TRP A 78 1.48 3.32 -4.62
C TRP A 78 1.41 4.76 -4.11
N CYS A 79 2.21 5.09 -3.10
CA CYS A 79 2.29 6.41 -2.47
C CYS A 79 3.63 7.12 -2.67
N HIS A 80 4.47 6.63 -3.57
CA HIS A 80 5.79 7.18 -3.83
C HIS A 80 5.81 8.21 -4.95
N VAL A 81 6.70 9.19 -4.81
CA VAL A 81 7.07 10.14 -5.86
C VAL A 81 8.57 10.02 -6.14
N LYS A 82 8.94 10.25 -7.40
CA LYS A 82 10.35 10.33 -7.80
C LYS A 82 10.71 11.77 -8.13
N SER A 83 11.66 12.35 -7.39
CA SER A 83 12.17 13.68 -7.63
C SER A 83 13.70 13.67 -7.59
N ASN A 84 14.35 14.26 -8.60
CA ASN A 84 15.81 14.32 -8.69
C ASN A 84 16.52 12.95 -8.53
N GLY A 85 15.90 11.87 -9.02
CA GLY A 85 16.44 10.52 -8.91
C GLY A 85 16.16 9.81 -7.58
N VAL A 86 15.63 10.51 -6.58
CA VAL A 86 15.28 9.95 -5.27
C VAL A 86 13.79 9.60 -5.24
N THR A 87 13.47 8.39 -4.81
CA THR A 87 12.10 7.94 -4.55
C THR A 87 11.78 8.12 -3.08
N SER A 88 10.65 8.73 -2.75
CA SER A 88 10.20 8.96 -1.37
C SER A 88 8.70 8.83 -1.23
N ILE A 89 8.24 8.46 -0.04
CA ILE A 89 6.83 8.43 0.33
C ILE A 89 6.29 9.87 0.36
N HIS A 90 5.10 10.06 -0.19
CA HIS A 90 4.43 11.36 -0.25
C HIS A 90 3.12 11.32 0.54
N ASP A 91 3.01 12.13 1.61
CA ASP A 91 1.87 12.10 2.54
C ASP A 91 0.51 12.33 1.87
N GLY A 92 0.44 13.19 0.87
CA GLY A 92 -0.79 13.40 0.09
C GLY A 92 -1.22 12.15 -0.69
N LEU A 93 -0.26 11.34 -1.16
CA LEU A 93 -0.55 10.05 -1.79
C LEU A 93 -0.92 8.99 -0.75
N VAL A 94 -0.30 9.00 0.44
CA VAL A 94 -0.71 8.13 1.56
C VAL A 94 -2.18 8.39 1.91
N ALA A 95 -2.58 9.66 2.11
CA ALA A 95 -3.96 10.02 2.39
C ALA A 95 -4.92 9.59 1.27
N ARG A 96 -4.52 9.77 0.01
CA ARG A 96 -5.30 9.32 -1.14
C ARG A 96 -5.47 7.81 -1.17
N ARG A 97 -4.42 7.03 -0.89
CA ARG A 97 -4.51 5.56 -0.83
C ARG A 97 -5.46 5.13 0.27
N ILE A 98 -5.39 5.72 1.48
CA ILE A 98 -6.33 5.41 2.56
C ILE A 98 -7.77 5.69 2.15
N SER A 99 -8.04 6.80 1.46
CA SER A 99 -9.37 7.09 0.93
C SER A 99 -9.84 6.04 -0.07
N GLU A 100 -8.99 5.61 -1.01
CA GLU A 100 -9.31 4.57 -1.99
C GLU A 100 -9.50 3.19 -1.32
N ILE A 101 -8.74 2.86 -0.27
CA ILE A 101 -8.92 1.66 0.55
C ILE A 101 -10.31 1.68 1.23
N ASN A 102 -10.72 2.82 1.78
CA ASN A 102 -12.04 2.99 2.41
C ASN A 102 -13.18 2.80 1.40
N VAL A 103 -13.05 3.34 0.20
CA VAL A 103 -14.01 3.08 -0.88
C VAL A 103 -14.05 1.59 -1.19
N PHE A 104 -12.91 0.95 -1.39
CA PHE A 104 -12.84 -0.46 -1.77
C PHE A 104 -13.46 -1.40 -0.72
N LEU A 105 -13.08 -1.24 0.55
CA LEU A 105 -13.50 -2.14 1.63
C LEU A 105 -14.91 -1.84 2.12
N TYR A 106 -15.26 -0.55 2.28
CA TYR A 106 -16.46 -0.12 3.01
C TYR A 106 -17.47 0.65 2.17
N GLY A 107 -17.13 1.04 0.93
CA GLY A 107 -17.97 1.94 0.15
C GLY A 107 -18.05 3.35 0.76
N ASP A 108 -17.00 3.77 1.49
CA ASP A 108 -16.94 5.11 2.07
C ASP A 108 -16.37 6.11 1.05
N TYR A 109 -17.26 6.88 0.44
CA TYR A 109 -16.93 7.94 -0.53
C TYR A 109 -16.71 9.31 0.13
N SER A 110 -16.55 9.38 1.45
CA SER A 110 -16.36 10.65 2.15
C SER A 110 -15.05 11.38 1.79
N GLY A 111 -14.11 10.67 1.21
CA GLY A 111 -12.77 11.19 0.89
C GLY A 111 -11.87 11.35 2.12
N LYS A 112 -12.30 10.90 3.30
CA LYS A 112 -11.50 10.97 4.52
C LYS A 112 -10.44 9.89 4.56
N ALA A 113 -9.22 10.29 4.93
CA ALA A 113 -8.10 9.37 5.15
C ALA A 113 -8.05 8.92 6.61
N THR A 114 -9.05 8.13 7.04
CA THR A 114 -9.17 7.63 8.41
C THR A 114 -9.41 6.12 8.41
N GLY A 115 -9.31 5.48 9.57
CA GLY A 115 -9.59 4.04 9.71
C GLY A 115 -8.42 3.12 9.38
N PHE A 116 -7.37 3.64 8.77
CA PHE A 116 -6.11 2.95 8.53
C PHE A 116 -4.93 3.80 8.99
N TYR A 117 -3.89 3.13 9.47
CA TYR A 117 -2.63 3.73 9.87
C TYR A 117 -1.49 3.14 9.06
N SER A 118 -0.54 3.99 8.71
CA SER A 118 0.67 3.59 7.99
C SER A 118 1.81 3.28 8.95
N VAL A 119 2.60 2.27 8.63
CA VAL A 119 3.90 2.02 9.26
C VAL A 119 4.97 2.18 8.20
N ARG A 120 5.90 3.09 8.44
CA ARG A 120 7.08 3.31 7.62
C ARG A 120 8.24 2.52 8.20
N PHE A 121 8.90 1.75 7.37
CA PHE A 121 10.02 0.92 7.75
C PHE A 121 11.30 1.62 7.31
N GLU A 122 11.98 2.26 8.26
CA GLU A 122 13.30 2.82 8.01
C GLU A 122 14.32 1.69 8.03
N GLN A 123 14.91 1.47 6.87
CA GLN A 123 15.92 0.45 6.73
C GLN A 123 17.29 1.04 7.07
N THR A 124 18.04 0.33 7.89
CA THR A 124 19.46 0.55 8.03
C THR A 124 20.14 0.24 6.70
N GLU A 125 21.40 0.64 6.52
CA GLU A 125 22.18 0.41 5.28
C GLU A 125 22.20 -1.06 4.82
N LYS A 126 21.85 -1.98 5.72
CA LYS A 126 21.84 -3.43 5.55
C LYS A 126 20.53 -4.03 5.04
N GLY A 127 19.44 -3.27 4.93
CA GLY A 127 18.11 -3.78 4.61
C GLY A 127 17.69 -3.68 3.14
N ASP A 128 16.81 -4.58 2.70
CA ASP A 128 16.12 -4.50 1.41
C ASP A 128 15.05 -3.39 1.44
N ARG A 129 15.14 -2.43 0.51
CA ARG A 129 14.20 -1.28 0.41
C ARG A 129 12.90 -1.58 -0.34
N ALA A 130 12.61 -2.84 -0.62
CA ALA A 130 11.45 -3.20 -1.44
C ALA A 130 10.11 -2.94 -0.74
N ARG A 131 10.10 -2.79 0.60
CA ARG A 131 8.89 -2.66 1.41
C ARG A 131 9.12 -1.62 2.52
N ASP A 132 8.94 -0.36 2.19
CA ASP A 132 9.19 0.74 3.12
C ASP A 132 7.92 1.29 3.79
N ILE A 133 6.73 0.78 3.42
CA ILE A 133 5.47 1.17 4.02
C ILE A 133 4.45 0.02 3.99
N ALA A 134 3.67 -0.12 5.06
CA ALA A 134 2.50 -0.99 5.13
C ALA A 134 1.31 -0.25 5.78
N PHE A 135 0.10 -0.77 5.57
CA PHE A 135 -1.13 -0.15 6.04
C PHE A 135 -1.92 -1.13 6.89
N TYR A 136 -2.39 -0.67 8.04
CA TYR A 136 -3.08 -1.46 9.03
C TYR A 136 -4.40 -0.81 9.43
N GLU A 137 -5.46 -1.61 9.42
CA GLU A 137 -6.76 -1.18 9.89
C GLU A 137 -6.72 -0.82 11.38
N ALA A 138 -7.44 0.25 11.76
CA ALA A 138 -7.49 0.73 13.14
C ALA A 138 -7.86 -0.40 14.11
N GLY A 139 -7.06 -0.57 15.18
CA GLY A 139 -7.22 -1.60 16.20
C GLY A 139 -6.68 -2.98 15.82
N SER A 140 -6.27 -3.23 14.57
CA SER A 140 -5.61 -4.47 14.19
C SER A 140 -4.20 -4.60 14.81
N ALA A 141 -3.63 -5.81 14.81
CA ALA A 141 -2.23 -5.98 15.18
C ALA A 141 -1.35 -5.40 14.05
N TYR A 142 -0.24 -4.82 14.44
CA TYR A 142 0.85 -4.55 13.51
C TYR A 142 1.62 -5.86 13.29
N ASP A 143 1.34 -6.50 12.18
CA ASP A 143 1.99 -7.76 11.79
C ASP A 143 2.65 -7.56 10.42
N PRO A 144 3.91 -7.09 10.37
CA PRO A 144 4.63 -6.93 9.12
C PRO A 144 4.90 -8.32 8.52
N ALA A 145 4.42 -8.50 7.27
CA ALA A 145 4.56 -9.77 6.54
C ALA A 145 6.00 -10.02 6.04
N PHE A 146 6.99 -9.30 6.55
CA PHE A 146 8.39 -9.42 6.11
C PHE A 146 9.37 -9.06 7.22
N GLU A 147 10.54 -9.67 7.13
CA GLU A 147 11.72 -9.37 7.94
C GLU A 147 12.68 -8.52 7.10
N ALA A 148 13.47 -7.68 7.75
CA ALA A 148 14.60 -7.05 7.08
C ALA A 148 15.72 -8.08 6.88
N THR A 149 16.48 -7.94 5.80
CA THR A 149 17.64 -8.79 5.52
C THR A 149 18.93 -8.04 5.85
N SER A 150 19.92 -8.76 6.38
CA SER A 150 21.25 -8.26 6.64
C SER A 150 22.25 -8.91 5.69
N ASP A 151 23.14 -8.11 5.10
CA ASP A 151 24.24 -8.61 4.25
C ASP A 151 25.37 -9.24 5.08
N ASP A 152 25.44 -8.95 6.39
CA ASP A 152 26.51 -9.39 7.30
C ASP A 152 26.16 -10.64 8.13
N GLY A 153 25.02 -11.30 7.85
CA GLY A 153 24.59 -12.50 8.57
C GLY A 153 24.06 -12.24 9.98
N GLU A 154 23.72 -10.99 10.29
CA GLU A 154 23.12 -10.65 11.59
C GLU A 154 21.69 -11.20 11.68
N ILE A 155 21.26 -11.59 12.87
CA ILE A 155 19.93 -12.11 13.14
C ILE A 155 18.95 -10.93 13.28
N PHE A 156 17.86 -10.96 12.51
CA PHE A 156 16.80 -9.97 12.64
C PHE A 156 16.01 -10.19 13.92
N LEU A 157 16.01 -9.19 14.81
CA LEU A 157 15.29 -9.23 16.08
C LEU A 157 13.87 -8.67 16.01
N GLY A 158 13.57 -7.87 14.98
CA GLY A 158 12.24 -7.27 14.80
C GLY A 158 12.29 -5.79 14.40
N TRP A 159 11.10 -5.25 14.21
CA TRP A 159 10.87 -3.85 13.95
C TRP A 159 10.53 -3.12 15.25
N TYR A 160 11.23 -2.03 15.54
CA TYR A 160 11.09 -1.29 16.80
C TYR A 160 10.77 0.19 16.56
N THR A 161 9.92 0.74 17.39
CA THR A 161 9.65 2.19 17.47
C THR A 161 10.84 2.93 18.07
N GLU A 162 10.86 4.26 17.99
CA GLU A 162 11.92 5.11 18.53
C GLU A 162 12.12 4.91 20.04
N ASP A 163 11.02 4.69 20.79
CA ASP A 163 11.08 4.43 22.24
C ASP A 163 11.52 3.00 22.59
N GLY A 164 11.77 2.16 21.61
CA GLY A 164 12.27 0.80 21.78
C GLY A 164 11.20 -0.25 21.98
N THR A 165 9.93 0.06 21.69
CA THR A 165 8.84 -0.93 21.75
C THR A 165 8.85 -1.78 20.47
N LEU A 166 8.69 -3.11 20.62
CA LEU A 166 8.55 -4.02 19.49
C LEU A 166 7.21 -3.79 18.78
N LEU A 167 7.24 -3.65 17.46
CA LEU A 167 6.05 -3.32 16.65
C LEU A 167 4.90 -4.31 16.85
N THR A 168 5.21 -5.60 16.90
CA THR A 168 4.19 -6.66 17.05
C THR A 168 3.47 -6.66 18.40
N ASP A 169 4.01 -5.95 19.39
CA ASP A 169 3.37 -5.78 20.71
C ASP A 169 2.31 -4.66 20.70
N LEU A 170 2.24 -3.91 19.61
CA LEU A 170 1.36 -2.74 19.47
C LEU A 170 0.09 -3.05 18.68
N ARG A 171 -0.88 -2.14 18.80
CA ARG A 171 -2.09 -2.11 17.99
C ARG A 171 -2.15 -0.85 17.15
N ALA A 172 -2.75 -0.94 15.96
CA ALA A 172 -2.87 0.16 15.02
C ALA A 172 -3.78 1.27 15.56
N THR A 173 -3.18 2.27 16.18
CA THR A 173 -3.84 3.45 16.76
C THR A 173 -3.27 4.75 16.23
N GLN A 174 -2.15 4.70 15.53
CA GLN A 174 -1.45 5.86 14.96
C GLN A 174 -0.50 5.45 13.83
N ASP A 175 -0.09 6.41 13.03
CA ASP A 175 1.02 6.21 12.09
C ASP A 175 2.33 6.04 12.86
N LEU A 176 3.19 5.14 12.39
CA LEU A 176 4.47 4.84 13.01
C LEU A 176 5.61 4.87 11.99
N THR A 177 6.79 5.18 12.50
CA THR A 177 8.06 4.90 11.84
C THR A 177 8.84 3.92 12.72
N VAL A 178 9.36 2.85 12.11
CA VAL A 178 10.08 1.79 12.82
C VAL A 178 11.41 1.49 12.15
N THR A 179 12.36 1.03 12.96
CA THR A 179 13.69 0.63 12.50
C THR A 179 13.93 -0.85 12.80
N ALA A 180 14.70 -1.52 11.95
CA ALA A 180 15.12 -2.88 12.20
C ALA A 180 16.18 -2.91 13.32
N ARG A 181 16.09 -3.92 14.20
CA ARG A 181 17.18 -4.27 15.14
C ARG A 181 17.75 -5.62 14.80
N TRP A 182 19.04 -5.73 15.06
CA TRP A 182 19.86 -6.88 14.70
C TRP A 182 20.69 -7.35 15.89
N GLU A 183 20.95 -8.66 15.93
CA GLU A 183 21.94 -9.26 16.81
C GLU A 183 23.04 -9.87 15.96
N SER A 184 24.30 -9.60 16.29
CA SER A 184 25.41 -10.22 15.56
C SER A 184 25.62 -11.66 16.03
N ASP A 185 25.91 -12.57 15.11
CA ASP A 185 26.20 -13.98 15.40
C ASP A 185 27.38 -14.16 16.37
N ASP A 186 28.24 -13.13 16.50
CA ASP A 186 29.41 -13.13 17.39
C ASP A 186 29.08 -12.93 18.89
N ALA A 187 27.81 -12.67 19.23
CA ALA A 187 27.39 -12.44 20.62
C ALA A 187 27.37 -13.73 21.48
N TRP A 188 27.62 -14.90 20.89
CA TRP A 188 27.53 -16.21 21.55
C TRP A 188 28.90 -16.94 21.66
N VAL A 189 30.03 -16.25 21.47
CA VAL A 189 31.38 -16.82 21.62
C VAL A 189 32.03 -16.47 22.96
#